data_ff5ea40731971244ce05d7b1606b5d1e
#
_entry.id   ff5ea40731971244ce05d7b1606b5d1e
#
_cell.length_a   1.000
_cell.length_b   1.000
_cell.length_c   1.000
_cell.angle_alpha   90.00
_cell.angle_beta   90.00
_cell.angle_gamma   90.00
#
_symmetry.space_group_name_H-M   'P 1'
#
loop_
_entity.id
_entity.type
_entity.pdbx_description
1 polymer ?
#
loop_
_entity_poly.entity_id
_entity_poly.type
_entity_poly.pdbx_seq_one_letter_code
_entity_poly.pdbx_strand_id
1 'polypeptide(L)'
;VNVVMTNPNETVKKGFLEADGFAASGEEIVSDMVAIDMDCQGQIRIEGVDRNVKGVAWIEKRYVEVAKHAAQDTGRHTLGYCLFPKKPCDERIFVYDVFDERSEKEKAQALVFYSDGTCKNYPAEGIFVNSPQRQKSSRSGKQYPFPAVIRIPQLELEVQVEPANCEQEMIAEDGIYSEYAGSGKYHGYRKGEPISGRCSIE
;
A
#
# COMPACT_ATOMS: atom_id res chain seq x y z
N VAL A 1 6.05 -21.88 5.19
CA VAL A 1 5.28 -20.91 6.01
C VAL A 1 3.92 -21.51 6.30
N ASN A 2 3.53 -21.53 7.55
CA ASN A 2 2.17 -21.92 7.96
C ASN A 2 1.65 -20.81 8.89
N VAL A 3 0.76 -19.99 8.37
CA VAL A 3 0.20 -18.84 9.09
C VAL A 3 -1.31 -18.89 8.98
N VAL A 4 -1.99 -18.77 10.10
CA VAL A 4 -3.44 -18.64 10.18
C VAL A 4 -3.78 -17.18 10.43
N MET A 5 -4.59 -16.63 9.56
CA MET A 5 -5.15 -15.28 9.71
C MET A 5 -6.60 -15.40 10.20
N THR A 6 -6.88 -14.75 11.29
CA THR A 6 -8.23 -14.70 11.87
C THR A 6 -8.68 -13.26 12.04
N ASN A 7 -9.95 -13.03 11.86
CA ASN A 7 -10.56 -11.76 12.23
C ASN A 7 -11.21 -11.92 13.62
N PRO A 8 -10.63 -11.34 14.68
CA PRO A 8 -11.18 -11.47 16.03
C PRO A 8 -12.49 -10.70 16.21
N ASN A 9 -12.72 -9.70 15.36
CA ASN A 9 -13.96 -8.94 15.32
C ASN A 9 -14.80 -9.44 14.15
N GLU A 10 -16.03 -9.81 14.35
CA GLU A 10 -16.94 -10.37 13.32
C GLU A 10 -17.11 -9.47 12.08
N THR A 11 -16.68 -8.22 12.17
CA THR A 11 -16.66 -7.25 11.07
C THR A 11 -15.26 -7.14 10.47
N VAL A 12 -15.03 -7.81 9.34
CA VAL A 12 -13.88 -7.48 8.49
C VAL A 12 -14.04 -6.05 8.03
N LYS A 13 -13.08 -5.21 8.37
CA LYS A 13 -13.02 -3.86 7.80
C LYS A 13 -12.68 -3.98 6.33
N LYS A 14 -13.67 -3.76 5.48
CA LYS A 14 -13.53 -3.85 4.01
C LYS A 14 -13.75 -2.49 3.40
N GLY A 15 -12.92 -2.15 2.46
CA GLY A 15 -13.08 -0.98 1.61
C GLY A 15 -13.00 -1.39 0.15
N PHE A 16 -13.61 -0.60 -0.71
CA PHE A 16 -13.52 -0.76 -2.15
C PHE A 16 -12.90 0.51 -2.72
N LEU A 17 -11.86 0.33 -3.50
CA LEU A 17 -11.29 1.40 -4.31
C LEU A 17 -12.17 1.60 -5.55
N GLU A 18 -12.38 2.87 -5.93
CA GLU A 18 -13.05 3.17 -7.18
C GLU A 18 -12.14 2.82 -8.35
N ALA A 19 -12.64 1.99 -9.25
CA ALA A 19 -11.85 1.42 -10.33
C ALA A 19 -11.49 2.42 -11.44
N ASP A 20 -12.23 3.54 -11.55
CA ASP A 20 -12.11 4.46 -12.67
C ASP A 20 -10.75 5.15 -12.77
N GLY A 21 -9.98 4.76 -13.77
CA GLY A 21 -8.72 5.39 -14.15
C GLY A 21 -7.50 5.01 -13.31
N PHE A 22 -7.59 3.99 -12.47
CA PHE A 22 -6.50 3.45 -11.68
C PHE A 22 -5.88 2.19 -12.31
N ALA A 23 -5.82 2.12 -13.62
CA ALA A 23 -5.13 1.04 -14.29
C ALA A 23 -3.67 1.39 -14.54
N ALA A 24 -2.76 0.58 -14.06
CA ALA A 24 -1.39 0.55 -14.56
C ALA A 24 -1.37 -0.26 -15.87
N SER A 25 -0.53 0.13 -16.81
CA SER A 25 -0.13 -0.67 -17.98
C SER A 25 -1.26 -1.36 -18.78
N GLY A 26 -2.36 -0.65 -19.08
CA GLY A 26 -3.41 -1.20 -19.95
C GLY A 26 -4.31 -2.26 -19.30
N GLU A 27 -4.21 -2.41 -18.00
CA GLU A 27 -5.15 -3.16 -17.17
C GLU A 27 -6.31 -2.24 -16.75
N GLU A 28 -7.51 -2.74 -16.75
CA GLU A 28 -8.66 -2.08 -16.15
C GLU A 28 -8.95 -2.74 -14.80
N ILE A 29 -8.85 -1.99 -13.72
CA ILE A 29 -9.23 -2.49 -12.40
C ILE A 29 -10.76 -2.52 -12.33
N VAL A 30 -11.32 -3.72 -12.34
CA VAL A 30 -12.77 -3.94 -12.25
C VAL A 30 -13.24 -3.84 -10.81
N SER A 31 -12.44 -4.30 -9.87
CA SER A 31 -12.76 -4.24 -8.44
C SER A 31 -11.50 -4.44 -7.62
N ASP A 32 -11.34 -3.63 -6.59
CA ASP A 32 -10.29 -3.80 -5.60
C ASP A 32 -10.87 -3.79 -4.19
N MET A 33 -10.63 -4.85 -3.43
CA MET A 33 -11.11 -5.03 -2.07
C MET A 33 -9.94 -5.10 -1.12
N VAL A 34 -9.93 -4.22 -0.14
CA VAL A 34 -8.94 -4.19 0.93
C VAL A 34 -9.58 -4.63 2.24
N ALA A 35 -8.97 -5.58 2.92
CA ALA A 35 -9.32 -5.99 4.27
C ALA A 35 -8.13 -5.80 5.20
N ILE A 36 -8.32 -5.11 6.30
CA ILE A 36 -7.26 -4.74 7.22
C ILE A 36 -7.54 -5.19 8.66
N ASP A 37 -6.53 -5.08 9.53
CA ASP A 37 -6.61 -5.44 10.96
C ASP A 37 -6.96 -6.92 11.19
N MET A 38 -6.46 -7.79 10.34
CA MET A 38 -6.59 -9.23 10.57
C MET A 38 -5.50 -9.70 11.52
N ASP A 39 -5.88 -10.29 12.64
CA ASP A 39 -4.92 -10.95 13.51
C ASP A 39 -4.29 -12.13 12.79
N CYS A 40 -2.98 -12.21 12.89
CA CYS A 40 -2.18 -13.23 12.23
C CYS A 40 -1.34 -13.97 13.27
N GLN A 41 -1.40 -15.29 13.26
CA GLN A 41 -0.53 -16.14 14.08
C GLN A 41 -0.14 -17.41 13.34
N GLY A 42 1.04 -17.92 13.64
CA GLY A 42 1.51 -19.14 13.00
C GLY A 42 2.96 -19.43 13.24
N GLN A 43 3.54 -20.23 12.35
CA GLN A 43 4.95 -20.57 12.35
C GLN A 43 5.58 -20.24 11.02
N ILE A 44 6.76 -19.66 11.06
CA ILE A 44 7.61 -19.45 9.90
C ILE A 44 8.94 -20.16 10.12
N ARG A 45 9.52 -20.69 9.06
CA ARG A 45 10.87 -21.26 9.08
C ARG A 45 11.82 -20.32 8.35
N ILE A 46 12.82 -19.86 9.08
CA ILE A 46 13.88 -18.99 8.57
C ILE A 46 15.22 -19.69 8.85
N GLU A 47 15.99 -19.91 7.80
CA GLU A 47 17.31 -20.58 7.90
C GLU A 47 17.25 -21.93 8.63
N GLY A 48 16.18 -22.69 8.41
CA GLY A 48 15.94 -23.99 9.04
C GLY A 48 15.39 -23.93 10.47
N VAL A 49 15.22 -22.75 11.06
CA VAL A 49 14.69 -22.57 12.42
C VAL A 49 13.22 -22.20 12.39
N ASP A 50 12.40 -22.98 13.09
CA ASP A 50 10.97 -22.67 13.27
C ASP A 50 10.78 -21.58 14.33
N ARG A 51 10.00 -20.57 13.98
CA ARG A 51 9.67 -19.44 14.84
C ARG A 51 8.17 -19.24 14.92
N ASN A 52 7.62 -19.13 16.11
CA ASN A 52 6.26 -18.71 16.31
C ASN A 52 6.16 -17.20 16.07
N VAL A 53 5.16 -16.80 15.29
CA VAL A 53 4.92 -15.40 14.93
C VAL A 53 3.51 -15.00 15.31
N LYS A 54 3.37 -13.73 15.68
CA LYS A 54 2.09 -13.03 15.84
C LYS A 54 2.22 -11.64 15.23
N GLY A 55 1.14 -11.17 14.63
CA GLY A 55 1.13 -9.86 14.00
C GLY A 55 -0.24 -9.45 13.54
N VAL A 56 -0.26 -8.42 12.74
CA VAL A 56 -1.42 -7.93 12.03
C VAL A 56 -1.16 -8.10 10.55
N ALA A 57 -2.16 -8.55 9.82
CA ALA A 57 -2.11 -8.69 8.37
C ALA A 57 -3.19 -7.83 7.72
N TRP A 58 -2.98 -7.51 6.47
CA TRP A 58 -3.98 -6.97 5.57
C TRP A 58 -4.00 -7.81 4.29
N ILE A 59 -5.13 -7.79 3.61
CA ILE A 59 -5.32 -8.51 2.36
C ILE A 59 -5.90 -7.53 1.36
N GLU A 60 -5.26 -7.45 0.21
CA GLU A 60 -5.80 -6.84 -0.98
C GLU A 60 -6.25 -7.93 -1.95
N LYS A 61 -7.40 -7.75 -2.58
CA LYS A 61 -7.90 -8.64 -3.62
C LYS A 61 -8.36 -7.81 -4.80
N ARG A 62 -7.55 -7.77 -5.81
CA ARG A 62 -7.76 -7.03 -7.04
C ARG A 62 -8.29 -7.93 -8.14
N TYR A 63 -9.31 -7.46 -8.82
CA TYR A 63 -9.80 -8.03 -10.06
C TYR A 63 -9.46 -7.07 -11.18
N VAL A 64 -8.66 -7.52 -12.12
CA VAL A 64 -8.23 -6.72 -13.27
C VAL A 64 -8.71 -7.38 -14.57
N GLU A 65 -9.16 -6.58 -15.51
CA GLU A 65 -9.33 -7.00 -16.88
C GLU A 65 -8.06 -6.63 -17.67
N VAL A 66 -7.36 -7.63 -18.17
CA VAL A 66 -6.11 -7.42 -18.92
C VAL A 66 -6.46 -7.30 -20.40
N ALA A 67 -6.25 -6.13 -20.95
CA ALA A 67 -6.38 -5.96 -22.41
C ALA A 67 -5.36 -6.87 -23.13
N LYS A 68 -5.78 -7.56 -24.17
CA LYS A 68 -4.99 -8.56 -24.92
C LYS A 68 -3.63 -8.06 -25.46
N HIS A 69 -3.31 -6.80 -25.30
CA HIS A 69 -2.09 -6.15 -25.78
C HIS A 69 -1.30 -5.43 -24.66
N ALA A 70 -1.59 -5.70 -23.40
CA ALA A 70 -1.03 -4.99 -22.25
C ALA A 70 0.42 -5.34 -21.87
N ALA A 71 1.12 -6.12 -22.68
CA ALA A 71 2.51 -6.52 -22.42
C ALA A 71 3.57 -5.42 -22.69
N GLN A 72 3.15 -4.18 -22.92
CA GLN A 72 4.10 -3.08 -23.07
C GLN A 72 4.27 -2.37 -21.73
N ASP A 73 5.52 -2.28 -21.26
CA ASP A 73 5.88 -1.39 -20.17
C ASP A 73 5.44 0.04 -20.49
N THR A 74 4.34 0.47 -19.88
CA THR A 74 3.74 1.77 -20.12
C THR A 74 4.44 2.87 -19.32
N GLY A 75 5.39 2.52 -18.45
CA GLY A 75 5.99 3.45 -17.50
C GLY A 75 5.05 3.87 -16.37
N ARG A 76 3.89 3.20 -16.22
CA ARG A 76 2.96 3.42 -15.11
C ARG A 76 3.21 2.40 -14.02
N HIS A 77 3.24 2.88 -12.80
CA HIS A 77 3.46 2.08 -11.61
C HIS A 77 2.40 2.37 -10.57
N THR A 78 2.12 1.39 -9.74
CA THR A 78 1.19 1.52 -8.62
C THR A 78 1.92 1.23 -7.32
N LEU A 79 1.59 1.99 -6.28
CA LEU A 79 2.06 1.73 -4.92
C LEU A 79 0.90 1.88 -3.95
N GLY A 80 0.74 0.89 -3.08
CA GLY A 80 -0.16 0.92 -1.95
C GLY A 80 0.59 1.24 -0.65
N TYR A 81 0.07 2.14 0.16
CA TYR A 81 0.62 2.48 1.47
C TYR A 81 -0.43 2.21 2.53
N CYS A 82 -0.24 1.18 3.35
CA CYS A 82 -1.11 0.92 4.49
C CYS A 82 -0.49 1.48 5.76
N LEU A 83 -1.05 2.55 6.30
CA LEU A 83 -0.56 3.25 7.48
C LEU A 83 -1.24 2.70 8.74
N PHE A 84 -0.45 2.27 9.71
CA PHE A 84 -0.88 1.75 11.01
C PHE A 84 -0.49 2.73 12.13
N PRO A 85 -1.35 3.71 12.47
CA PRO A 85 -1.06 4.65 13.54
C PRO A 85 -0.91 3.94 14.89
N LYS A 86 -0.06 4.50 15.75
CA LYS A 86 0.01 4.07 17.14
C LYS A 86 -1.23 4.56 17.88
N LYS A 87 -1.66 3.78 18.88
CA LYS A 87 -2.72 4.21 19.81
C LYS A 87 -2.41 5.62 20.39
N PRO A 88 -3.41 6.50 20.60
CA PRO A 88 -4.84 6.19 20.66
C PRO A 88 -5.59 6.26 19.31
N CYS A 89 -4.93 6.48 18.21
CA CYS A 89 -5.60 6.56 16.91
C CYS A 89 -5.92 5.15 16.40
N ASP A 90 -7.21 4.82 16.35
CA ASP A 90 -7.69 3.50 15.91
C ASP A 90 -8.01 3.44 14.41
N GLU A 91 -7.71 4.51 13.68
CA GLU A 91 -7.92 4.53 12.24
C GLU A 91 -6.79 3.84 11.51
N ARG A 92 -7.11 3.26 10.35
CA ARG A 92 -6.13 2.76 9.38
C ARG A 92 -6.34 3.50 8.08
N ILE A 93 -5.27 3.88 7.44
CA ILE A 93 -5.31 4.65 6.21
C ILE A 93 -4.58 3.85 5.15
N PHE A 94 -5.31 3.49 4.10
CA PHE A 94 -4.73 2.89 2.91
C PHE A 94 -4.73 3.93 1.80
N VAL A 95 -3.57 4.17 1.23
CA VAL A 95 -3.39 5.11 0.11
C VAL A 95 -2.90 4.31 -1.08
N TYR A 96 -3.61 4.44 -2.17
CA TYR A 96 -3.25 3.84 -3.44
C TYR A 96 -2.79 4.95 -4.39
N ASP A 97 -1.60 4.81 -4.91
CA ASP A 97 -0.96 5.80 -5.77
C ASP A 97 -0.65 5.19 -7.13
N VAL A 98 -1.02 5.89 -8.19
CA VAL A 98 -0.65 5.57 -9.57
C VAL A 98 0.19 6.69 -10.11
N PHE A 99 1.43 6.43 -10.35
CA PHE A 99 2.34 7.39 -10.97
C PHE A 99 2.78 6.91 -12.36
N ASP A 100 2.96 7.88 -13.25
CA ASP A 100 3.42 7.65 -14.61
C ASP A 100 4.77 8.34 -14.78
N GLU A 101 5.81 7.57 -15.05
CA GLU A 101 7.16 8.11 -15.25
C GLU A 101 7.24 9.11 -16.42
N ARG A 102 6.29 9.06 -17.36
CA ARG A 102 6.26 9.88 -18.58
C ARG A 102 5.40 11.12 -18.47
N SER A 103 4.36 11.10 -17.65
CA SER A 103 3.34 12.14 -17.61
C SER A 103 3.37 13.04 -16.39
N GLU A 104 4.13 12.70 -15.38
CA GLU A 104 4.14 13.36 -14.05
C GLU A 104 2.73 13.51 -13.43
N LYS A 105 1.72 12.87 -14.00
CA LYS A 105 0.36 12.89 -13.49
C LYS A 105 0.19 11.77 -12.49
N GLU A 106 0.18 12.15 -11.24
CA GLU A 106 -0.12 11.28 -10.13
C GLU A 106 -1.62 11.28 -9.87
N LYS A 107 -2.19 10.09 -9.69
CA LYS A 107 -3.54 9.90 -9.20
C LYS A 107 -3.45 9.08 -7.94
N ALA A 108 -3.95 9.59 -6.84
CA ALA A 108 -3.98 8.87 -5.59
C ALA A 108 -5.41 8.77 -5.06
N GLN A 109 -5.70 7.69 -4.37
CA GLN A 109 -6.96 7.44 -3.70
C GLN A 109 -6.70 6.98 -2.28
N ALA A 110 -7.56 7.28 -1.33
CA ALA A 110 -7.39 6.82 0.03
C ALA A 110 -8.67 6.20 0.60
N LEU A 111 -8.48 5.10 1.33
CA LEU A 111 -9.50 4.49 2.17
C LEU A 111 -9.12 4.71 3.64
N VAL A 112 -10.08 5.17 4.41
CA VAL A 112 -9.93 5.30 5.86
C VAL A 112 -10.88 4.33 6.55
N PHE A 113 -10.31 3.45 7.34
CA PHE A 113 -11.03 2.47 8.13
C PHE A 113 -11.09 2.94 9.58
N TYR A 114 -12.28 3.12 10.09
CA TYR A 114 -12.53 3.61 11.43
C TYR A 114 -12.70 2.46 12.44
N SER A 115 -12.54 2.76 13.72
CA SER A 115 -12.67 1.77 14.81
C SER A 115 -14.08 1.17 14.92
N ASP A 116 -15.09 1.92 14.50
CA ASP A 116 -16.49 1.46 14.46
C ASP A 116 -16.81 0.48 13.33
N GLY A 117 -15.79 0.11 12.51
CA GLY A 117 -15.94 -0.77 11.37
C GLY A 117 -16.36 -0.09 10.07
N THR A 118 -16.63 1.21 10.10
CA THR A 118 -16.95 1.96 8.88
C THR A 118 -15.69 2.20 8.04
N CYS A 119 -15.89 2.37 6.74
CA CYS A 119 -14.86 2.75 5.79
C CYS A 119 -15.33 3.95 4.99
N LYS A 120 -14.44 4.90 4.75
CA LYS A 120 -14.69 6.06 3.90
C LYS A 120 -13.65 6.13 2.79
N ASN A 121 -14.14 6.27 1.57
CA ASN A 121 -13.31 6.52 0.40
C ASN A 121 -13.09 8.03 0.24
N TYR A 122 -11.85 8.41 -0.06
CA TYR A 122 -11.43 9.76 -0.40
C TYR A 122 -10.92 9.73 -1.84
N PRO A 123 -11.66 10.32 -2.78
CA PRO A 123 -11.29 10.34 -4.19
C PRO A 123 -10.03 11.15 -4.45
N ALA A 124 -9.48 10.97 -5.64
CA ALA A 124 -8.18 11.52 -6.05
C ALA A 124 -8.04 13.05 -5.95
N GLU A 125 -9.16 13.76 -5.96
CA GLU A 125 -9.16 15.22 -5.85
C GLU A 125 -8.69 15.65 -4.46
N GLY A 126 -7.46 16.18 -4.39
CA GLY A 126 -6.87 16.69 -3.16
C GLY A 126 -6.03 15.67 -2.38
N ILE A 127 -5.73 14.50 -2.94
CA ILE A 127 -4.72 13.60 -2.40
C ILE A 127 -3.44 13.80 -3.20
N PHE A 128 -2.35 14.00 -2.49
CA PHE A 128 -1.03 14.20 -3.10
C PHE A 128 -0.07 13.17 -2.53
N VAL A 129 0.54 12.40 -3.42
CA VAL A 129 1.69 11.57 -3.10
C VAL A 129 2.84 12.12 -3.91
N ASN A 130 3.88 12.57 -3.24
CA ASN A 130 5.04 13.16 -3.90
C ASN A 130 6.31 12.56 -3.32
N SER A 131 7.31 12.38 -4.15
CA SER A 131 8.64 11.98 -3.72
C SER A 131 9.67 12.94 -4.26
N PRO A 132 10.44 13.62 -3.39
CA PRO A 132 11.53 14.49 -3.82
C PRO A 132 12.72 13.72 -4.40
N GLN A 133 12.71 12.40 -4.24
CA GLN A 133 13.79 11.51 -4.66
C GLN A 133 13.21 10.21 -5.19
N ARG A 134 14.00 9.51 -5.98
CA ARG A 134 13.71 8.16 -6.42
C ARG A 134 14.87 7.24 -6.05
N GLN A 135 14.54 6.12 -5.45
CA GLN A 135 15.49 5.07 -5.14
C GLN A 135 15.47 4.03 -6.26
N LYS A 136 16.64 3.78 -6.83
CA LYS A 136 16.78 2.76 -7.87
C LYS A 136 17.05 1.40 -7.22
N SER A 137 16.24 0.40 -7.55
CA SER A 137 16.49 -0.99 -7.19
C SER A 137 17.79 -1.47 -7.81
N SER A 138 18.63 -2.10 -7.02
CA SER A 138 19.85 -2.74 -7.52
C SER A 138 19.56 -4.01 -8.31
N ARG A 139 18.37 -4.60 -8.14
CA ARG A 139 17.95 -5.87 -8.72
C ARG A 139 17.23 -5.71 -10.07
N SER A 140 16.18 -4.89 -10.09
CA SER A 140 15.37 -4.67 -11.31
C SER A 140 15.78 -3.44 -12.10
N GLY A 141 16.45 -2.48 -11.44
CA GLY A 141 16.71 -1.16 -12.01
C GLY A 141 15.53 -0.19 -11.96
N LYS A 142 14.36 -0.62 -11.48
CA LYS A 142 13.18 0.24 -11.29
C LYS A 142 13.45 1.35 -10.29
N GLN A 143 12.78 2.48 -10.48
CA GLN A 143 12.89 3.64 -9.62
C GLN A 143 11.63 3.80 -8.79
N TYR A 144 11.75 3.60 -7.48
CA TYR A 144 10.65 3.76 -6.52
C TYR A 144 10.65 5.16 -5.92
N PRO A 145 9.47 5.78 -5.74
CA PRO A 145 9.34 7.14 -5.19
C PRO A 145 9.49 7.13 -3.67
N PHE A 146 10.72 6.95 -3.17
CA PHE A 146 11.04 6.96 -1.75
C PHE A 146 12.12 7.99 -1.41
N PRO A 147 11.99 8.69 -0.25
CA PRO A 147 10.82 8.71 0.65
C PRO A 147 9.59 9.33 -0.02
N ALA A 148 8.40 8.85 0.31
CA ALA A 148 7.15 9.39 -0.18
C ALA A 148 6.53 10.36 0.83
N VAL A 149 6.04 11.50 0.37
CA VAL A 149 5.25 12.44 1.18
C VAL A 149 3.80 12.32 0.75
N ILE A 150 2.95 11.93 1.69
CA ILE A 150 1.51 11.76 1.48
C ILE A 150 0.78 12.89 2.17
N ARG A 151 -0.07 13.61 1.42
CA ARG A 151 -0.93 14.68 1.92
C ARG A 151 -2.38 14.38 1.58
N ILE A 152 -3.23 14.40 2.60
CA ILE A 152 -4.68 14.26 2.47
C ILE A 152 -5.34 15.43 3.22
N PRO A 153 -5.57 16.59 2.56
CA PRO A 153 -6.08 17.78 3.21
C PRO A 153 -7.41 17.56 3.92
N GLN A 154 -8.29 16.72 3.38
CA GLN A 154 -9.59 16.39 3.99
C GLN A 154 -9.44 15.67 5.35
N LEU A 155 -8.27 15.10 5.62
CA LEU A 155 -7.92 14.47 6.89
C LEU A 155 -6.99 15.34 7.74
N GLU A 156 -6.58 16.50 7.22
CA GLU A 156 -5.51 17.32 7.78
C GLU A 156 -4.26 16.46 8.06
N LEU A 157 -3.94 15.57 7.09
CA LEU A 157 -2.84 14.61 7.18
C LEU A 157 -1.71 15.02 6.26
N GLU A 158 -0.51 15.05 6.81
CA GLU A 158 0.75 15.10 6.07
C GLU A 158 1.75 14.18 6.73
N VAL A 159 2.22 13.17 6.01
CA VAL A 159 3.19 12.20 6.51
C VAL A 159 4.27 11.91 5.49
N GLN A 160 5.48 11.65 5.98
CA GLN A 160 6.57 11.08 5.20
C GLN A 160 6.66 9.59 5.49
N VAL A 161 6.71 8.80 4.43
CA VAL A 161 6.84 7.34 4.47
C VAL A 161 8.25 6.96 4.03
N GLU A 162 8.90 6.14 4.82
CA GLU A 162 10.24 5.63 4.57
C GLU A 162 10.24 4.10 4.60
N PRO A 163 10.74 3.43 3.57
CA PRO A 163 10.88 1.98 3.60
C PRO A 163 11.89 1.55 4.68
N ALA A 164 11.64 0.41 5.31
CA ALA A 164 12.58 -0.14 6.29
C ALA A 164 13.88 -0.62 5.62
N ASN A 165 13.77 -1.05 4.37
CA ASN A 165 14.87 -1.46 3.51
C ASN A 165 14.45 -1.21 2.06
N CYS A 166 15.35 -0.71 1.23
CA CYS A 166 15.10 -0.42 -0.17
C CYS A 166 15.04 -1.66 -1.07
N GLU A 167 15.55 -2.79 -0.59
CA GLU A 167 15.65 -4.06 -1.33
C GLU A 167 14.48 -5.03 -1.03
N GLN A 168 13.29 -4.48 -0.76
CA GLN A 168 12.08 -5.27 -0.49
C GLN A 168 11.24 -5.52 -1.76
N GLU A 169 11.92 -5.75 -2.86
CA GLU A 169 11.29 -6.00 -4.15
C GLU A 169 11.17 -7.51 -4.40
N MET A 170 9.99 -7.94 -4.80
CA MET A 170 9.75 -9.25 -5.36
C MET A 170 9.87 -9.17 -6.88
N ILE A 171 10.67 -10.05 -7.45
CA ILE A 171 10.89 -10.14 -8.90
C ILE A 171 10.47 -11.54 -9.33
N ALA A 172 9.58 -11.65 -10.31
CA ALA A 172 9.22 -12.91 -10.91
C ALA A 172 10.43 -13.57 -11.61
N GLU A 173 10.42 -14.89 -11.69
CA GLU A 173 11.55 -15.66 -12.26
C GLU A 173 11.84 -15.27 -13.72
N ASP A 174 10.83 -14.86 -14.47
CA ASP A 174 10.96 -14.40 -15.85
C ASP A 174 11.49 -12.96 -15.98
N GLY A 175 11.58 -12.23 -14.86
CA GLY A 175 12.03 -10.83 -14.80
C GLY A 175 11.05 -9.81 -15.39
N ILE A 176 9.89 -10.25 -15.89
CA ILE A 176 8.89 -9.37 -16.51
C ILE A 176 8.12 -8.59 -15.46
N TYR A 177 7.80 -9.25 -14.35
CA TYR A 177 7.04 -8.66 -13.26
C TYR A 177 7.95 -8.39 -12.06
N SER A 178 7.83 -7.21 -11.48
CA SER A 178 8.41 -6.91 -10.18
C SER A 178 7.49 -6.00 -9.40
N GLU A 179 7.41 -6.26 -8.12
CA GLU A 179 6.55 -5.56 -7.17
C GLU A 179 7.36 -5.20 -5.93
N TYR A 180 7.14 -4.00 -5.40
CA TYR A 180 7.67 -3.65 -4.10
C TYR A 180 6.73 -4.21 -3.03
N ALA A 181 7.21 -5.11 -2.19
CA ALA A 181 6.42 -5.69 -1.11
C ALA A 181 7.20 -5.60 0.20
N GLY A 182 6.96 -4.56 0.94
CA GLY A 182 7.79 -4.25 2.07
C GLY A 182 7.08 -3.60 3.25
N SER A 183 7.87 -3.36 4.27
CA SER A 183 7.47 -2.61 5.45
C SER A 183 8.24 -1.29 5.51
N GLY A 184 7.64 -0.33 6.20
CA GLY A 184 8.23 0.97 6.41
C GLY A 184 7.82 1.59 7.73
N LYS A 185 8.23 2.83 7.89
CA LYS A 185 7.82 3.72 8.96
C LYS A 185 7.28 4.98 8.34
N TYR A 186 6.40 5.64 9.06
CA TYR A 186 5.98 6.98 8.71
C TYR A 186 5.99 7.89 9.94
N HIS A 187 6.15 9.17 9.68
CA HIS A 187 6.04 10.25 10.66
C HIS A 187 5.46 11.49 9.99
N GLY A 188 4.85 12.34 10.75
CA GLY A 188 4.26 13.58 10.26
C GLY A 188 3.22 14.14 11.21
N TYR A 189 2.18 14.74 10.64
CA TYR A 189 1.15 15.43 11.40
C TYR A 189 -0.24 15.05 10.91
N ARG A 190 -1.18 15.02 11.87
CA ARG A 190 -2.60 14.91 11.61
C ARG A 190 -3.36 15.84 12.53
N LYS A 191 -4.21 16.73 11.96
CA LYS A 191 -4.94 17.76 12.71
C LYS A 191 -4.03 18.59 13.62
N GLY A 192 -2.81 18.88 13.12
CA GLY A 192 -1.78 19.60 13.87
C GLY A 192 -1.01 18.79 14.90
N GLU A 193 -1.45 17.58 15.22
CA GLU A 193 -0.79 16.69 16.18
C GLU A 193 0.23 15.78 15.51
N PRO A 194 1.41 15.56 16.13
CA PRO A 194 2.42 14.66 15.58
C PRO A 194 1.95 13.21 15.61
N ILE A 195 2.11 12.53 14.49
CA ILE A 195 1.82 11.10 14.37
C ILE A 195 3.00 10.32 13.82
N SER A 196 3.10 9.08 14.20
CA SER A 196 4.07 8.15 13.63
C SER A 196 3.57 6.71 13.75
N GLY A 197 4.11 5.84 12.91
CA GLY A 197 3.74 4.43 12.97
C GLY A 197 4.58 3.58 12.04
N ARG A 198 4.11 2.33 11.88
CA ARG A 198 4.59 1.43 10.85
C ARG A 198 3.66 1.53 9.63
N CYS A 199 4.17 1.15 8.48
CA CYS A 199 3.37 0.99 7.29
C CYS A 199 3.76 -0.28 6.55
N SER A 200 2.83 -0.81 5.76
CA SER A 200 3.13 -1.72 4.66
C SER A 200 3.18 -0.91 3.38
N ILE A 201 4.02 -1.31 2.45
CA ILE A 201 4.20 -0.69 1.14
C ILE A 201 4.17 -1.82 0.11
N GLU A 202 3.33 -1.68 -0.87
CA GLU A 202 3.13 -2.68 -1.92
C GLU A 202 3.03 -2.05 -3.29
#